data_4cc18fa4b197b0b82c6554a970a9ce90
#
_entry.id   4cc18fa4b197b0b82c6554a970a9ce90
#
_cell.length_a   1.000
_cell.length_b   1.000
_cell.length_c   1.000
_cell.angle_alpha   90.00
_cell.angle_beta   90.00
_cell.angle_gamma   90.00
#
_symmetry.space_group_name_H-M   'P 1'
#
loop_
_entity.id
_entity.type
_entity.pdbx_description
1 polymer ?
#
loop_
_entity_poly.entity_id
_entity_poly.type
_entity_poly.pdbx_seq_one_letter_code
_entity_poly.pdbx_strand_id
1 'polypeptide(L)'
;MEDSVFTKIIKGEIPCYKIYEDDKTLAFLDIAPEVMGHTLVVPKNQVDKIYELPDEDYVAVMATVKKLAQQMEKVLGKRPIMKVIGVDVPHAHVHVMPFSPEWKDGVTLEPSEAEMKAMQEKLAF
;
A
#
# COMPACT_ATOMS: atom_id res chain seq x y z
N MET A 1 -12.67 -16.09 11.96
CA MET A 1 -12.20 -15.56 10.67
C MET A 1 -10.68 -15.72 10.60
N GLU A 2 -10.21 -16.29 9.51
CA GLU A 2 -8.78 -16.48 9.33
C GLU A 2 -8.08 -15.15 9.06
N ASP A 3 -6.85 -15.03 9.53
CA ASP A 3 -6.03 -13.87 9.26
C ASP A 3 -5.73 -13.78 7.77
N SER A 4 -5.96 -12.62 7.18
CA SER A 4 -5.52 -12.33 5.81
C SER A 4 -3.99 -12.26 5.77
N VAL A 5 -3.41 -12.31 4.58
CA VAL A 5 -1.97 -12.08 4.41
C VAL A 5 -1.57 -10.71 4.98
N PHE A 6 -2.43 -9.71 4.84
CA PHE A 6 -2.15 -8.35 5.37
C PHE A 6 -2.18 -8.32 6.90
N THR A 7 -3.11 -9.05 7.52
CA THR A 7 -3.12 -9.18 8.99
C THR A 7 -1.85 -9.86 9.50
N LYS A 8 -1.36 -10.87 8.77
CA LYS A 8 -0.09 -11.53 9.12
C LYS A 8 1.09 -10.57 9.01
N ILE A 9 1.09 -9.69 8.02
CA ILE A 9 2.09 -8.64 7.89
C ILE A 9 1.99 -7.65 9.06
N ILE A 10 0.78 -7.23 9.41
CA ILE A 10 0.54 -6.31 10.53
C ILE A 10 1.05 -6.90 11.84
N LYS A 11 0.87 -8.21 12.05
CA LYS A 11 1.33 -8.91 13.25
C LYS A 11 2.84 -9.21 13.25
N GLY A 12 3.52 -8.95 12.14
CA GLY A 12 4.96 -9.23 12.02
C GLY A 12 5.27 -10.68 11.68
N GLU A 13 4.28 -11.51 11.35
CA GLU A 13 4.49 -12.91 10.98
C GLU A 13 5.06 -13.05 9.58
N ILE A 14 4.78 -12.10 8.71
CA ILE A 14 5.32 -12.02 7.35
C ILE A 14 6.05 -10.69 7.23
N PRO A 15 7.31 -10.67 6.75
CA PRO A 15 8.04 -9.41 6.59
C PRO A 15 7.46 -8.57 5.45
N CYS A 16 7.65 -7.25 5.53
CA CYS A 16 7.25 -6.32 4.48
C CYS A 16 8.23 -5.16 4.38
N TYR A 17 8.17 -4.45 3.27
CA TYR A 17 8.91 -3.19 3.10
C TYR A 17 8.01 -2.05 3.57
N LYS A 18 8.07 -1.76 4.86
CA LYS A 18 7.20 -0.76 5.50
C LYS A 18 7.53 0.65 4.99
N ILE A 19 6.49 1.40 4.65
CA ILE A 19 6.58 2.80 4.22
C ILE A 19 6.09 3.74 5.33
N TYR A 20 5.01 3.37 6.01
CA TYR A 20 4.41 4.20 7.05
C TYR A 20 3.53 3.34 7.96
N GLU A 21 3.45 3.70 9.21
CA GLU A 21 2.59 3.00 10.17
C GLU A 21 2.10 3.97 11.26
N ASP A 22 0.83 3.84 11.61
CA ASP A 22 0.29 4.48 12.81
C ASP A 22 -0.59 3.44 13.54
N ASP A 23 -1.35 3.87 14.55
CA ASP A 23 -2.15 2.93 15.34
C ASP A 23 -3.32 2.31 14.58
N LYS A 24 -3.75 2.89 13.46
CA LYS A 24 -4.90 2.40 12.68
C LYS A 24 -4.56 1.86 11.30
N THR A 25 -3.41 2.23 10.74
CA THR A 25 -3.06 1.88 9.36
C THR A 25 -1.61 1.44 9.22
N LEU A 26 -1.36 0.68 8.14
CA LEU A 26 -0.02 0.30 7.73
C LEU A 26 0.07 0.51 6.22
N ALA A 27 1.18 1.08 5.77
CA ALA A 27 1.50 1.20 4.35
C ALA A 27 2.80 0.45 4.07
N PHE A 28 2.82 -0.39 3.03
CA PHE A 28 3.98 -1.18 2.66
C PHE A 28 4.03 -1.40 1.16
N LEU A 29 5.23 -1.63 0.62
CA LEU A 29 5.39 -1.86 -0.81
C LEU A 29 4.75 -3.19 -1.23
N ASP A 30 4.10 -3.18 -2.39
CA ASP A 30 3.62 -4.40 -3.02
C ASP A 30 4.83 -5.14 -3.59
N ILE A 31 4.98 -6.43 -3.27
CA ILE A 31 6.10 -7.24 -3.76
C ILE A 31 5.95 -7.65 -5.23
N ALA A 32 4.76 -7.50 -5.79
CA ALA A 32 4.49 -7.66 -7.21
C ALA A 32 3.99 -6.32 -7.77
N PRO A 33 4.86 -5.30 -7.82
CA PRO A 33 4.43 -3.95 -8.14
C PRO A 33 4.14 -3.77 -9.63
N GLU A 34 3.15 -2.95 -9.94
CA GLU A 34 2.87 -2.55 -11.32
C GLU A 34 3.81 -1.45 -11.78
N VAL A 35 4.42 -0.75 -10.83
CA VAL A 35 5.42 0.27 -11.04
C VAL A 35 6.25 0.35 -9.76
N MET A 36 7.51 0.73 -9.86
CA MET A 36 8.35 0.88 -8.66
C MET A 36 7.78 1.98 -7.76
N GLY A 37 7.59 1.63 -6.49
CA GLY A 37 6.93 2.50 -5.52
C GLY A 37 5.47 2.15 -5.28
N HIS A 38 4.93 1.16 -5.99
CA HIS A 38 3.56 0.66 -5.78
C HIS A 38 3.39 0.25 -4.31
N THR A 39 2.53 0.97 -3.60
CA THR A 39 2.32 0.81 -2.17
C THR A 39 0.89 0.43 -1.88
N LEU A 40 0.70 -0.39 -0.85
CA LEU A 40 -0.63 -0.75 -0.36
C LEU A 40 -0.85 -0.06 0.97
N VAL A 41 -2.02 0.53 1.16
CA VAL A 41 -2.45 1.11 2.43
C VAL A 41 -3.58 0.26 2.97
N VAL A 42 -3.39 -0.28 4.17
CA VAL A 42 -4.36 -1.20 4.79
C VAL A 42 -4.76 -0.69 6.18
N PRO A 43 -6.03 -0.89 6.58
CA PRO A 43 -6.41 -0.70 7.98
C PRO A 43 -5.88 -1.87 8.81
N LYS A 44 -5.56 -1.64 10.06
CA LYS A 44 -5.14 -2.72 10.97
C LYS A 44 -6.30 -3.62 11.35
N ASN A 45 -7.53 -3.12 11.27
CA ASN A 45 -8.74 -3.90 11.48
C ASN A 45 -9.06 -4.67 10.20
N GLN A 46 -9.12 -6.00 10.28
CA GLN A 46 -9.41 -6.83 9.10
C GLN A 46 -10.89 -6.78 8.75
N VAL A 47 -11.22 -6.07 7.68
CA VAL A 47 -12.56 -6.00 7.10
C VAL A 47 -12.38 -6.24 5.61
N ASP A 48 -13.22 -7.08 5.02
CA ASP A 48 -13.05 -7.55 3.63
C ASP A 48 -13.08 -6.40 2.62
N LYS A 49 -14.13 -5.58 2.67
CA LYS A 49 -14.37 -4.59 1.62
C LYS A 49 -14.25 -3.18 2.18
N ILE A 50 -13.66 -2.30 1.40
CA ILE A 50 -13.39 -0.92 1.85
C ILE A 50 -14.68 -0.19 2.27
N TYR A 51 -15.79 -0.45 1.59
CA TYR A 51 -17.07 0.18 1.91
C TYR A 51 -17.80 -0.46 3.09
N GLU A 52 -17.23 -1.51 3.67
CA GLU A 52 -17.72 -2.14 4.91
C GLU A 52 -16.93 -1.69 6.14
N LEU A 53 -15.85 -0.92 5.95
CA LEU A 53 -15.08 -0.39 7.07
C LEU A 53 -15.95 0.52 7.94
N PRO A 54 -15.79 0.47 9.28
CA PRO A 54 -16.31 1.53 10.14
C PRO A 54 -15.79 2.88 9.63
N ASP A 55 -16.61 3.92 9.73
CA ASP A 55 -16.25 5.26 9.25
C ASP A 55 -14.90 5.72 9.78
N GLU A 56 -14.61 5.46 11.05
CA GLU A 56 -13.33 5.79 11.68
C GLU A 56 -12.14 5.17 10.96
N ASP A 57 -12.25 3.90 10.60
CA ASP A 57 -11.19 3.18 9.89
C ASP A 57 -11.08 3.64 8.44
N TYR A 58 -12.22 3.89 7.80
CA TYR A 58 -12.25 4.42 6.44
C TYR A 58 -11.53 5.77 6.36
N VAL A 59 -11.84 6.67 7.28
CA VAL A 59 -11.19 7.99 7.36
C VAL A 59 -9.69 7.83 7.62
N ALA A 60 -9.30 6.91 8.51
CA ALA A 60 -7.88 6.67 8.82
C ALA A 60 -7.12 6.17 7.58
N VAL A 61 -7.70 5.23 6.83
CA VAL A 61 -7.09 4.72 5.60
C VAL A 61 -6.90 5.85 4.58
N MET A 62 -7.95 6.64 4.35
CA MET A 62 -7.87 7.71 3.37
C MET A 62 -6.93 8.84 3.80
N ALA A 63 -6.82 9.10 5.10
CA ALA A 63 -5.85 10.06 5.61
C ALA A 63 -4.41 9.60 5.32
N THR A 64 -4.13 8.30 5.52
CA THR A 64 -2.82 7.72 5.21
C THR A 64 -2.54 7.74 3.70
N VAL A 65 -3.55 7.41 2.88
CA VAL A 65 -3.45 7.50 1.42
C VAL A 65 -3.04 8.92 1.00
N LYS A 66 -3.67 9.93 1.59
CA LYS A 66 -3.35 11.33 1.29
C LYS A 66 -1.91 11.67 1.65
N LYS A 67 -1.45 11.29 2.84
CA LYS A 67 -0.07 11.52 3.28
C LYS A 67 0.93 10.84 2.35
N LEU A 68 0.65 9.60 1.99
CA LEU A 68 1.50 8.82 1.10
C LEU A 68 1.57 9.43 -0.29
N ALA A 69 0.44 9.86 -0.83
CA ALA A 69 0.39 10.51 -2.14
C ALA A 69 1.24 11.79 -2.15
N GLN A 70 1.15 12.59 -1.09
CA GLN A 70 1.96 13.79 -0.94
C GLN A 70 3.45 13.44 -0.86
N GLN A 71 3.79 12.39 -0.12
CA GLN A 71 5.17 11.91 -0.01
C GLN A 71 5.72 11.44 -1.37
N MET A 72 4.93 10.67 -2.12
CA MET A 72 5.31 10.21 -3.46
C MET A 72 5.63 11.38 -4.39
N GLU A 73 4.77 12.36 -4.42
CA GLU A 73 4.96 13.53 -5.27
C GLU A 73 6.21 14.31 -4.86
N LYS A 74 6.41 14.45 -3.55
CA LYS A 74 7.55 15.19 -2.99
C LYS A 74 8.90 14.52 -3.31
N VAL A 75 9.01 13.20 -3.07
CA VAL A 75 10.30 12.51 -3.16
C VAL A 75 10.56 11.87 -4.52
N LEU A 76 9.53 11.51 -5.27
CA LEU A 76 9.67 10.89 -6.58
C LEU A 76 9.37 11.85 -7.72
N GLY A 77 8.73 12.97 -7.45
CA GLY A 77 8.36 13.94 -8.49
C GLY A 77 7.30 13.42 -9.45
N LYS A 78 6.49 12.45 -9.02
CA LYS A 78 5.49 11.79 -9.88
C LYS A 78 4.09 11.91 -9.30
N ARG A 79 3.09 12.03 -10.16
CA ARG A 79 1.69 12.07 -9.73
C ARG A 79 1.25 10.67 -9.28
N PRO A 80 0.59 10.57 -8.11
CA PRO A 80 0.11 9.27 -7.65
C PRO A 80 -1.14 8.82 -8.41
N ILE A 81 -1.21 7.50 -8.61
CA ILE A 81 -2.44 6.81 -9.02
C ILE A 81 -3.00 6.17 -7.76
N MET A 82 -4.30 6.26 -7.55
CA MET A 82 -5.00 5.60 -6.45
C MET A 82 -6.07 4.71 -7.03
N LYS A 83 -6.11 3.44 -6.60
CA LYS A 83 -7.20 2.55 -7.03
C LYS A 83 -7.54 1.54 -5.95
N VAL A 84 -8.78 1.09 -5.96
CA VAL A 84 -9.28 0.00 -5.12
C VAL A 84 -9.79 -1.09 -6.05
N ILE A 85 -9.26 -2.30 -5.91
CA ILE A 85 -9.70 -3.45 -6.70
C ILE A 85 -10.63 -4.32 -5.85
N GLY A 86 -10.13 -4.76 -4.69
CA GLY A 86 -10.97 -5.38 -3.66
C GLY A 86 -11.49 -6.78 -3.97
N VAL A 87 -10.88 -7.51 -4.90
CA VAL A 87 -11.37 -8.85 -5.27
C VAL A 87 -10.40 -9.98 -4.95
N ASP A 88 -9.14 -9.67 -4.64
CA ASP A 88 -8.10 -10.69 -4.44
C ASP A 88 -7.90 -11.09 -2.98
N VAL A 89 -7.77 -10.12 -2.09
CA VAL A 89 -7.48 -10.35 -0.68
C VAL A 89 -8.66 -9.87 0.15
N PRO A 90 -9.19 -10.72 1.08
CA PRO A 90 -10.33 -10.32 1.92
C PRO A 90 -9.90 -9.43 3.08
N HIS A 91 -9.24 -8.33 2.76
CA HIS A 91 -8.79 -7.31 3.68
C HIS A 91 -8.70 -6.00 2.87
N ALA A 92 -9.50 -5.03 3.23
CA ALA A 92 -9.61 -3.76 2.52
C ALA A 92 -8.23 -3.12 2.34
N HIS A 93 -7.98 -2.60 1.16
CA HIS A 93 -6.71 -1.93 0.86
C HIS A 93 -6.86 -0.98 -0.32
N VAL A 94 -6.00 0.04 -0.34
CA VAL A 94 -5.95 1.01 -1.42
C VAL A 94 -4.55 0.93 -2.04
N HIS A 95 -4.50 0.81 -3.36
CA HIS A 95 -3.25 0.88 -4.11
C HIS A 95 -2.89 2.34 -4.36
N VAL A 96 -1.66 2.72 -4.07
CA VAL A 96 -1.12 4.05 -4.35
C VAL A 96 0.19 3.86 -5.11
N MET A 97 0.26 4.40 -6.32
CA MET A 97 1.40 4.15 -7.22
C MET A 97 1.87 5.45 -7.86
N PRO A 98 3.19 5.68 -7.99
CA PRO A 98 3.68 6.83 -8.73
C PRO A 98 3.50 6.57 -10.23
N PHE A 99 2.79 7.45 -10.93
CA PHE A 99 2.55 7.28 -12.37
C PHE A 99 3.86 7.33 -13.16
N SER A 100 3.97 6.41 -14.13
CA SER A 100 5.06 6.37 -15.10
C SER A 100 4.45 6.02 -16.46
N PRO A 101 4.99 6.58 -17.57
CA PRO A 101 4.48 6.23 -18.91
C PRO A 101 4.56 4.74 -19.24
N GLU A 102 5.46 4.00 -18.57
CA GLU A 102 5.60 2.55 -18.74
C GLU A 102 4.56 1.75 -17.97
N TRP A 103 3.85 2.39 -17.03
CA TRP A 103 2.84 1.70 -16.24
C TRP A 103 1.70 1.17 -17.10
N LYS A 104 1.33 -0.10 -16.86
CA LYS A 104 0.17 -0.74 -17.48
C LYS A 104 -0.65 -1.39 -16.36
N ASP A 105 -1.93 -1.07 -16.31
CA ASP A 105 -2.84 -1.58 -15.29
C ASP A 105 -2.82 -3.12 -15.29
N GLY A 106 -2.59 -3.70 -14.12
CA GLY A 106 -2.58 -5.15 -13.94
C GLY A 106 -1.30 -5.86 -14.39
N VAL A 107 -0.33 -5.15 -14.96
CA VAL A 107 0.93 -5.75 -15.40
C VAL A 107 2.01 -5.51 -14.35
N THR A 108 2.55 -6.59 -13.78
CA THR A 108 3.49 -6.52 -12.67
C THR A 108 4.94 -6.65 -13.11
N LEU A 109 5.83 -6.07 -12.29
CA LEU A 109 7.28 -6.15 -12.45
C LEU A 109 7.83 -7.19 -11.48
N GLU A 110 9.10 -7.57 -11.68
CA GLU A 110 9.82 -8.49 -10.80
C GLU A 110 11.09 -7.83 -10.29
N PRO A 111 11.00 -6.85 -9.37
CA PRO A 111 12.17 -6.15 -8.86
C PRO A 111 12.99 -7.04 -7.92
N SER A 112 14.28 -6.75 -7.82
CA SER A 112 15.17 -7.41 -6.88
C SER A 112 14.91 -6.88 -5.45
N GLU A 113 15.39 -7.63 -4.44
CA GLU A 113 15.33 -7.18 -3.05
C GLU A 113 16.04 -5.84 -2.87
N ALA A 114 17.18 -5.66 -3.55
CA ALA A 114 17.94 -4.41 -3.46
C ALA A 114 17.15 -3.23 -4.01
N GLU A 115 16.43 -3.42 -5.11
CA GLU A 115 15.57 -2.39 -5.69
C GLU A 115 14.41 -2.03 -4.76
N MET A 116 13.79 -3.05 -4.17
CA MET A 116 12.68 -2.85 -3.22
C MET A 116 13.16 -2.11 -1.99
N LYS A 117 14.31 -2.49 -1.44
CA LYS A 117 14.87 -1.84 -0.26
C LYS A 117 15.25 -0.38 -0.55
N ALA A 118 15.84 -0.12 -1.70
CA ALA A 118 16.18 1.23 -2.11
C ALA A 118 14.94 2.12 -2.22
N MET A 119 13.85 1.59 -2.78
CA MET A 119 12.58 2.32 -2.88
C MET A 119 11.98 2.56 -1.49
N GLN A 120 12.03 1.56 -0.61
CA GLN A 120 11.56 1.71 0.77
C GLN A 120 12.29 2.87 1.47
N GLU A 121 13.62 2.88 1.40
CA GLU A 121 14.44 3.92 2.04
C GLU A 121 14.12 5.32 1.50
N LYS A 122 13.82 5.41 0.21
CA LYS A 122 13.50 6.67 -0.43
C LYS A 122 12.11 7.19 -0.06
N LEU A 123 11.14 6.29 0.04
CA LEU A 123 9.73 6.64 0.17
C LEU A 123 9.23 6.66 1.61
N ALA A 124 9.80 5.88 2.53
CA ALA A 124 9.34 5.76 3.91
C ALA A 124 9.35 7.11 4.65
N PHE A 125 8.38 7.27 5.57
CA PHE A 125 8.23 8.51 6.33
C PHE A 125 7.53 8.30 7.67
#